data_e00d4c362106a2f97894c945e3bbdc4a
#
_entry.id   e00d4c362106a2f97894c945e3bbdc4a
#
_cell.length_a   1.000
_cell.length_b   1.000
_cell.length_c   1.000
_cell.angle_alpha   90.00
_cell.angle_beta   90.00
_cell.angle_gamma   90.00
#
_symmetry.space_group_name_H-M   'P 1'
#
loop_
_entity.id
_entity.type
_entity.pdbx_description
1 polymer ?
#
loop_
_entity_poly.entity_id
_entity_poly.type
_entity_poly.pdbx_seq_one_letter_code
_entity_poly.pdbx_strand_id
1 'polypeptide(L)'
;MATLHEEILRRRTFAIISHPDAGKTTLTEKFLLYGGAIAQAGEVKGKRARAATSDWMEIEKQRGISVTSSVMQFQHGGYCINILDTPGHQDFSEDTYRTLMAADSAVMVIDGAKGVEPQTRKLFRVCALRHIPIFTFINKMDRETRDPLELCEEVERELGIDTYAVNWPIGCGKEFQGVYDREKQCIIHFTDAGHAKKAGVTKIALDDPALVDLIGQKRRDNLADEIELLGAGREFDLDAVRNGTLSPVFFGSALTNFGVEPFLEGFLRITTAPLSRESDAGVIDAFSPDFSAFVFKIQANMNKAHRDRLAFMRICSGKFERDAEYYHVQGNKKMRLSQPQTMMASEREIVQEAYAGDIIGVFDPGIFSIGDTITVPGKKFRFGGIPTFEPEHFMSVSPKDTMKRKQFVKGIEQIAQEGAIQIFKMPDSGFEDVVVGVVGTLQFDVFEYRMKSEYGVELRMSALPYEHLRLIAECPGDPKDLMFCTGSKLLEDFKGRKLIAFGGEWSVGFLTKHNPGLVLDDWLTVSK
;
A
#
# COMPACT_ATOMS: atom_id res chain seq x y z
N MET A 1 -19.30 -24.19 -14.50
CA MET A 1 -18.42 -23.56 -13.50
C MET A 1 -17.15 -23.16 -14.20
N ALA A 2 -16.62 -21.97 -13.92
CA ALA A 2 -15.34 -21.54 -14.47
C ALA A 2 -14.22 -22.47 -13.97
N THR A 3 -13.20 -22.68 -14.78
CA THR A 3 -11.99 -23.44 -14.39
C THR A 3 -11.14 -22.65 -13.41
N LEU A 4 -10.24 -23.32 -12.68
CA LEU A 4 -9.26 -22.64 -11.81
C LEU A 4 -8.48 -21.57 -12.59
N HIS A 5 -8.06 -21.88 -13.81
CA HIS A 5 -7.33 -20.97 -14.67
C HIS A 5 -8.13 -19.72 -15.04
N GLU A 6 -9.38 -19.88 -15.45
CA GLU A 6 -10.28 -18.76 -15.77
C GLU A 6 -10.54 -17.88 -14.54
N GLU A 7 -10.74 -18.48 -13.37
CA GLU A 7 -10.92 -17.73 -12.13
C GLU A 7 -9.69 -16.91 -11.75
N ILE A 8 -8.48 -17.45 -11.91
CA ILE A 8 -7.23 -16.70 -11.66
C ILE A 8 -7.06 -15.58 -12.69
N LEU A 9 -7.30 -15.84 -13.98
CA LEU A 9 -7.16 -14.86 -15.06
C LEU A 9 -8.03 -13.61 -14.89
N ARG A 10 -9.16 -13.70 -14.21
CA ARG A 10 -10.05 -12.55 -13.97
C ARG A 10 -9.68 -11.73 -12.74
N ARG A 11 -8.67 -12.10 -11.93
CA ARG A 11 -8.25 -11.34 -10.76
C ARG A 11 -7.30 -10.21 -11.14
N ARG A 12 -7.53 -9.06 -10.50
CA ARG A 12 -6.68 -7.87 -10.62
C ARG A 12 -6.45 -7.31 -9.23
N THR A 13 -5.19 -7.35 -8.78
CA THR A 13 -4.83 -6.89 -7.43
C THR A 13 -3.77 -5.82 -7.56
N PHE A 14 -4.13 -4.60 -7.23
CA PHE A 14 -3.24 -3.46 -7.37
C PHE A 14 -3.27 -2.53 -6.17
N ALA A 15 -2.16 -1.88 -5.94
CA ALA A 15 -2.04 -0.83 -4.94
C ALA A 15 -2.14 0.55 -5.58
N ILE A 16 -2.66 1.52 -4.83
CA ILE A 16 -2.66 2.92 -5.25
C ILE A 16 -1.63 3.67 -4.42
N ILE A 17 -0.65 4.26 -5.10
CA ILE A 17 0.46 5.01 -4.50
C ILE A 17 0.43 6.46 -4.93
N SER A 18 0.80 7.36 -4.04
CA SER A 18 0.89 8.80 -4.35
C SER A 18 1.61 9.58 -3.27
N HIS A 19 1.98 10.81 -3.59
CA HIS A 19 2.25 11.82 -2.57
C HIS A 19 0.95 12.20 -1.83
N PRO A 20 1.00 12.64 -0.55
CA PRO A 20 -0.15 13.20 0.15
C PRO A 20 -0.87 14.28 -0.69
N ASP A 21 -2.19 14.31 -0.61
CA ASP A 21 -3.04 15.26 -1.34
C ASP A 21 -3.06 15.15 -2.89
N ALA A 22 -2.38 14.18 -3.50
CA ALA A 22 -2.46 13.98 -4.96
C ALA A 22 -3.85 13.49 -5.44
N GLY A 23 -4.71 13.08 -4.51
CA GLY A 23 -6.09 12.65 -4.79
C GLY A 23 -6.30 11.15 -4.80
N LYS A 24 -5.39 10.38 -4.16
CA LYS A 24 -5.47 8.93 -4.05
C LYS A 24 -6.82 8.43 -3.51
N THR A 25 -7.20 8.83 -2.30
CA THR A 25 -8.46 8.43 -1.66
C THR A 25 -9.68 8.81 -2.50
N THR A 26 -9.64 9.96 -3.15
CA THR A 26 -10.71 10.37 -4.08
C THR A 26 -10.79 9.42 -5.26
N LEU A 27 -9.67 9.03 -5.87
CA LEU A 27 -9.63 8.08 -6.99
C LEU A 27 -10.12 6.69 -6.56
N THR A 28 -9.72 6.20 -5.38
CA THR A 28 -10.19 4.95 -4.79
C THR A 28 -11.72 4.94 -4.65
N GLU A 29 -12.30 6.00 -4.08
CA GLU A 29 -13.77 6.14 -3.97
C GLU A 29 -14.47 6.13 -5.34
N LYS A 30 -13.83 6.71 -6.37
CA LYS A 30 -14.39 6.68 -7.73
C LYS A 30 -14.33 5.30 -8.35
N PHE A 31 -13.28 4.52 -8.12
CA PHE A 31 -13.24 3.13 -8.59
C PHE A 31 -14.37 2.29 -7.96
N LEU A 32 -14.62 2.47 -6.66
CA LEU A 32 -15.75 1.82 -5.98
C LEU A 32 -17.10 2.26 -6.54
N LEU A 33 -17.25 3.55 -6.88
CA LEU A 33 -18.47 4.09 -7.51
C LEU A 33 -18.69 3.49 -8.91
N TYR A 34 -17.65 3.48 -9.76
CA TYR A 34 -17.76 2.92 -11.12
C TYR A 34 -17.92 1.40 -11.11
N GLY A 35 -17.28 0.73 -10.13
CA GLY A 35 -17.47 -0.69 -9.86
C GLY A 35 -18.84 -1.06 -9.28
N GLY A 36 -19.65 -0.06 -8.91
CA GLY A 36 -20.98 -0.29 -8.32
C GLY A 36 -20.95 -0.77 -6.87
N ALA A 37 -19.79 -0.76 -6.23
CA ALA A 37 -19.61 -1.17 -4.83
C ALA A 37 -20.18 -0.15 -3.84
N ILE A 38 -20.26 1.13 -4.24
CA ILE A 38 -20.90 2.20 -3.48
C ILE A 38 -21.86 2.99 -4.38
N ALA A 39 -22.95 3.47 -3.80
CA ALA A 39 -23.95 4.25 -4.54
C ALA A 39 -23.54 5.72 -4.75
N GLN A 40 -22.73 6.26 -3.87
CA GLN A 40 -22.20 7.62 -3.93
C GLN A 40 -20.79 7.66 -3.33
N ALA A 41 -19.87 8.35 -4.01
CA ALA A 41 -18.52 8.56 -3.49
C ALA A 41 -18.51 9.52 -2.29
N GLY A 42 -17.63 9.25 -1.31
CA GLY A 42 -17.36 10.15 -0.19
C GLY A 42 -16.46 11.32 -0.59
N GLU A 43 -16.47 12.38 0.19
CA GLU A 43 -15.57 13.54 0.05
C GLU A 43 -14.59 13.61 1.22
N VAL A 44 -13.31 13.82 0.93
CA VAL A 44 -12.23 13.88 1.95
C VAL A 44 -12.17 15.24 2.66
N LYS A 45 -12.65 16.32 2.04
CA LYS A 45 -12.56 17.70 2.59
C LYS A 45 -13.91 18.41 2.57
N GLY A 46 -14.41 18.78 3.78
CA GLY A 46 -15.59 19.65 3.95
C GLY A 46 -16.28 19.44 5.31
N LYS A 47 -16.82 20.51 5.91
CA LYS A 47 -17.53 20.45 7.22
C LYS A 47 -18.81 19.57 7.22
N ARG A 48 -19.28 19.10 6.05
CA ARG A 48 -20.42 18.19 5.86
C ARG A 48 -20.06 16.99 4.99
N ALA A 49 -18.75 16.74 4.77
CA ALA A 49 -18.29 15.65 3.90
C ALA A 49 -18.62 14.28 4.53
N ARG A 50 -19.09 13.36 3.70
CA ARG A 50 -19.22 11.95 4.06
C ARG A 50 -17.80 11.37 4.09
N ALA A 51 -17.41 10.73 5.19
CA ALA A 51 -16.08 10.12 5.30
C ALA A 51 -15.86 9.11 4.17
N ALA A 52 -14.63 9.04 3.65
CA ALA A 52 -14.27 8.06 2.65
C ALA A 52 -14.41 6.63 3.19
N THR A 53 -14.82 5.69 2.35
CA THR A 53 -15.00 4.28 2.73
C THR A 53 -13.68 3.63 3.15
N SER A 54 -12.55 4.09 2.59
CA SER A 54 -11.20 3.64 2.92
C SER A 54 -10.73 4.09 4.31
N ASP A 55 -11.19 5.25 4.81
CA ASP A 55 -10.78 5.84 6.08
C ASP A 55 -11.74 5.39 7.20
N TRP A 56 -11.48 4.24 7.80
CA TRP A 56 -12.36 3.64 8.79
C TRP A 56 -12.03 4.05 10.24
N MET A 57 -10.77 4.43 10.53
CA MET A 57 -10.36 4.86 11.87
C MET A 57 -10.84 6.30 12.16
N GLU A 58 -11.26 6.53 13.38
CA GLU A 58 -11.73 7.86 13.82
C GLU A 58 -10.61 8.92 13.71
N ILE A 59 -9.37 8.54 13.98
CA ILE A 59 -8.20 9.43 13.85
C ILE A 59 -7.94 9.82 12.38
N GLU A 60 -8.18 8.92 11.43
CA GLU A 60 -8.09 9.21 9.99
C GLU A 60 -9.13 10.26 9.59
N LYS A 61 -10.36 10.09 10.04
CA LYS A 61 -11.46 11.03 9.79
C LYS A 61 -11.23 12.40 10.39
N GLN A 62 -10.67 12.46 11.61
CA GLN A 62 -10.38 13.71 12.32
C GLN A 62 -9.22 14.48 11.67
N ARG A 63 -8.19 13.77 11.21
CA ARG A 63 -6.99 14.39 10.62
C ARG A 63 -7.08 14.54 9.09
N GLY A 64 -7.97 13.80 8.43
CA GLY A 64 -8.11 13.78 6.97
C GLY A 64 -6.91 13.16 6.25
N ILE A 65 -6.22 12.22 6.90
CA ILE A 65 -5.09 11.45 6.34
C ILE A 65 -5.31 9.96 6.63
N SER A 66 -5.06 9.12 5.64
CA SER A 66 -5.03 7.67 5.82
C SER A 66 -3.78 7.25 6.60
N VAL A 67 -3.98 6.48 7.66
CA VAL A 67 -2.94 6.02 8.59
C VAL A 67 -2.59 4.56 8.33
N THR A 68 -3.58 3.75 7.95
CA THR A 68 -3.42 2.33 7.66
C THR A 68 -3.88 2.02 6.25
N SER A 69 -3.27 1.00 5.63
CA SER A 69 -3.77 0.49 4.35
C SER A 69 -5.13 -0.15 4.52
N SER A 70 -5.99 0.02 3.54
CA SER A 70 -7.26 -0.70 3.46
C SER A 70 -7.31 -1.62 2.24
N VAL A 71 -8.04 -2.72 2.40
CA VAL A 71 -8.27 -3.71 1.34
C VAL A 71 -9.74 -3.64 0.96
N MET A 72 -10.03 -3.48 -0.33
CA MET A 72 -11.39 -3.43 -0.85
C MET A 72 -11.50 -4.32 -2.06
N GLN A 73 -12.59 -5.07 -2.15
CA GLN A 73 -12.86 -5.97 -3.27
C GLN A 73 -14.20 -5.62 -3.91
N PHE A 74 -14.27 -5.69 -5.23
CA PHE A 74 -15.51 -5.57 -6.00
C PHE A 74 -15.37 -6.24 -7.36
N GLN A 75 -16.49 -6.35 -8.08
CA GLN A 75 -16.52 -6.92 -9.43
C GLN A 75 -16.87 -5.84 -10.46
N HIS A 76 -16.14 -5.81 -11.57
CA HIS A 76 -16.40 -4.89 -12.67
C HIS A 76 -15.91 -5.46 -14.00
N GLY A 77 -16.74 -5.35 -15.06
CA GLY A 77 -16.34 -5.76 -16.42
C GLY A 77 -15.91 -7.23 -16.54
N GLY A 78 -16.42 -8.13 -15.68
CA GLY A 78 -16.00 -9.54 -15.63
C GLY A 78 -14.74 -9.82 -14.79
N TYR A 79 -14.08 -8.79 -14.28
CA TYR A 79 -12.92 -8.90 -13.39
C TYR A 79 -13.33 -8.90 -11.92
N CYS A 80 -12.56 -9.61 -11.10
CA CYS A 80 -12.57 -9.52 -9.66
C CYS A 80 -11.39 -8.63 -9.25
N ILE A 81 -11.70 -7.49 -8.66
CA ILE A 81 -10.75 -6.41 -8.41
C ILE A 81 -10.48 -6.31 -6.92
N ASN A 82 -9.20 -6.34 -6.54
CA ASN A 82 -8.71 -6.10 -5.19
C ASN A 82 -7.90 -4.80 -5.20
N ILE A 83 -8.41 -3.77 -4.54
CA ILE A 83 -7.70 -2.51 -4.34
C ILE A 83 -7.02 -2.52 -2.97
N LEU A 84 -5.75 -2.20 -2.98
CA LEU A 84 -4.93 -1.93 -1.81
C LEU A 84 -4.71 -0.42 -1.72
N ASP A 85 -5.53 0.25 -0.92
CA ASP A 85 -5.37 1.69 -0.67
C ASP A 85 -4.30 1.90 0.40
N THR A 86 -3.20 2.57 0.05
CA THR A 86 -2.03 2.73 0.93
C THR A 86 -2.03 4.09 1.61
N PRO A 87 -1.43 4.26 2.81
CA PRO A 87 -1.22 5.58 3.37
C PRO A 87 -0.36 6.45 2.44
N GLY A 88 -0.73 7.72 2.29
CA GLY A 88 0.05 8.67 1.49
C GLY A 88 1.22 9.31 2.25
N HIS A 89 1.16 9.35 3.58
CA HIS A 89 2.16 10.04 4.40
C HIS A 89 3.41 9.18 4.61
N GLN A 90 4.59 9.82 4.57
CA GLN A 90 5.88 9.13 4.68
C GLN A 90 6.07 8.36 6.01
N ASP A 91 5.47 8.83 7.10
CA ASP A 91 5.55 8.20 8.41
C ASP A 91 4.94 6.78 8.43
N PHE A 92 4.07 6.46 7.47
CA PHE A 92 3.44 5.14 7.32
C PHE A 92 4.02 4.34 6.14
N SER A 93 5.22 4.68 5.69
CA SER A 93 5.87 4.03 4.53
C SER A 93 6.07 2.53 4.74
N GLU A 94 6.26 2.04 5.95
CA GLU A 94 6.40 0.62 6.25
C GLU A 94 5.10 -0.16 5.98
N ASP A 95 3.93 0.37 6.37
CA ASP A 95 2.63 -0.24 6.04
C ASP A 95 2.37 -0.22 4.53
N THR A 96 2.74 0.87 3.86
CA THR A 96 2.69 0.99 2.40
C THR A 96 3.56 -0.08 1.73
N TYR A 97 4.81 -0.25 2.20
CA TYR A 97 5.71 -1.28 1.66
C TYR A 97 5.14 -2.69 1.80
N ARG A 98 4.65 -3.06 3.00
CA ARG A 98 4.03 -4.37 3.25
C ARG A 98 2.84 -4.61 2.32
N THR A 99 2.03 -3.60 2.12
CA THR A 99 0.85 -3.64 1.26
C THR A 99 1.25 -3.81 -0.21
N LEU A 100 2.28 -3.10 -0.67
CA LEU A 100 2.85 -3.28 -2.01
C LEU A 100 3.39 -4.69 -2.24
N MET A 101 3.84 -5.38 -1.18
CA MET A 101 4.24 -6.79 -1.29
C MET A 101 3.06 -7.70 -1.69
N ALA A 102 1.83 -7.32 -1.46
CA ALA A 102 0.64 -8.09 -1.84
C ALA A 102 0.07 -7.72 -3.22
N ALA A 103 0.57 -6.65 -3.86
CA ALA A 103 0.09 -6.18 -5.16
C ALA A 103 0.77 -6.86 -6.35
N ASP A 104 0.04 -6.98 -7.46
CA ASP A 104 0.56 -7.43 -8.77
C ASP A 104 0.85 -6.27 -9.71
N SER A 105 0.31 -5.08 -9.45
CA SER A 105 0.58 -3.83 -10.16
C SER A 105 0.35 -2.64 -9.23
N ALA A 106 0.74 -1.45 -9.67
CA ALA A 106 0.53 -0.21 -8.93
C ALA A 106 -0.08 0.87 -9.83
N VAL A 107 -1.00 1.65 -9.26
CA VAL A 107 -1.50 2.90 -9.84
C VAL A 107 -0.82 4.05 -9.11
N MET A 108 0.04 4.77 -9.82
CA MET A 108 0.74 5.94 -9.32
C MET A 108 -0.05 7.20 -9.66
N VAL A 109 -0.54 7.91 -8.64
CA VAL A 109 -1.32 9.14 -8.81
C VAL A 109 -0.41 10.35 -8.65
N ILE A 110 -0.37 11.20 -9.68
CA ILE A 110 0.43 12.43 -9.73
C ILE A 110 -0.50 13.64 -9.82
N ASP A 111 -0.23 14.68 -9.04
CA ASP A 111 -0.90 15.98 -9.17
C ASP A 111 -0.38 16.71 -10.40
N GLY A 112 -1.24 16.98 -11.39
CA GLY A 112 -0.87 17.62 -12.66
C GLY A 112 -0.25 19.01 -12.51
N ALA A 113 -0.51 19.72 -11.41
CA ALA A 113 0.11 21.02 -11.14
C ALA A 113 1.51 20.89 -10.51
N LYS A 114 1.77 19.79 -9.77
CA LYS A 114 3.00 19.62 -8.98
C LYS A 114 4.03 18.69 -9.63
N GLY A 115 3.58 17.70 -10.41
CA GLY A 115 4.44 16.68 -11.00
C GLY A 115 4.92 15.63 -10.01
N VAL A 116 6.14 15.13 -10.20
CA VAL A 116 6.72 14.05 -9.38
C VAL A 116 7.23 14.58 -8.04
N GLU A 117 6.54 14.26 -6.97
CA GLU A 117 6.84 14.70 -5.60
C GLU A 117 7.70 13.67 -4.83
N PRO A 118 8.38 14.03 -3.73
CA PRO A 118 9.36 13.17 -3.05
C PRO A 118 8.82 11.80 -2.62
N GLN A 119 7.59 11.73 -2.10
CA GLN A 119 7.00 10.46 -1.67
C GLN A 119 6.70 9.55 -2.88
N THR A 120 6.30 10.13 -4.01
CA THR A 120 6.09 9.39 -5.25
C THR A 120 7.37 8.67 -5.67
N ARG A 121 8.54 9.35 -5.62
CA ARG A 121 9.84 8.75 -5.94
C ARG A 121 10.19 7.57 -5.02
N LYS A 122 9.95 7.72 -3.71
CA LYS A 122 10.20 6.65 -2.73
C LYS A 122 9.36 5.41 -3.02
N LEU A 123 8.06 5.59 -3.24
CA LEU A 123 7.13 4.50 -3.49
C LEU A 123 7.35 3.84 -4.85
N PHE A 124 7.68 4.64 -5.86
CA PHE A 124 8.07 4.13 -7.18
C PHE A 124 9.26 3.16 -7.06
N ARG A 125 10.34 3.54 -6.32
CA ARG A 125 11.51 2.68 -6.13
C ARG A 125 11.15 1.32 -5.52
N VAL A 126 10.20 1.30 -4.59
CA VAL A 126 9.71 0.05 -3.99
C VAL A 126 9.03 -0.84 -5.05
N CYS A 127 8.20 -0.25 -5.92
CA CYS A 127 7.54 -0.98 -7.01
C CYS A 127 8.58 -1.48 -8.04
N ALA A 128 9.54 -0.65 -8.41
CA ALA A 128 10.58 -0.99 -9.37
C ALA A 128 11.49 -2.13 -8.89
N LEU A 129 11.87 -2.16 -7.60
CA LEU A 129 12.63 -3.26 -7.00
C LEU A 129 11.89 -4.61 -7.07
N ARG A 130 10.58 -4.58 -7.20
CA ARG A 130 9.74 -5.76 -7.33
C ARG A 130 9.32 -6.07 -8.75
N HIS A 131 9.73 -5.28 -9.70
CA HIS A 131 9.37 -5.40 -11.12
C HIS A 131 7.85 -5.50 -11.35
N ILE A 132 7.04 -4.82 -10.51
CA ILE A 132 5.60 -4.77 -10.72
C ILE A 132 5.24 -3.67 -11.71
N PRO A 133 4.29 -3.91 -12.65
CA PRO A 133 3.82 -2.90 -13.58
C PRO A 133 3.27 -1.67 -12.87
N ILE A 134 3.64 -0.48 -13.38
CA ILE A 134 3.22 0.81 -12.82
C ILE A 134 2.41 1.56 -13.87
N PHE A 135 1.21 1.98 -13.50
CA PHE A 135 0.30 2.81 -14.30
C PHE A 135 0.25 4.20 -13.71
N THR A 136 0.47 5.22 -14.51
CA THR A 136 0.47 6.61 -14.05
C THR A 136 -0.88 7.27 -14.33
N PHE A 137 -1.50 7.85 -13.31
CA PHE A 137 -2.69 8.69 -13.44
C PHE A 137 -2.35 10.13 -13.08
N ILE A 138 -2.28 11.01 -14.08
CA ILE A 138 -2.10 12.45 -13.92
C ILE A 138 -3.47 13.04 -13.55
N ASN A 139 -3.62 13.38 -12.28
CA ASN A 139 -4.87 13.80 -11.65
C ASN A 139 -4.99 15.32 -11.55
N LYS A 140 -6.19 15.79 -11.30
CA LYS A 140 -6.56 17.20 -11.09
C LYS A 140 -6.48 18.06 -12.34
N MET A 141 -6.75 17.49 -13.49
CA MET A 141 -6.85 18.22 -14.74
C MET A 141 -7.98 19.29 -14.74
N ASP A 142 -8.87 19.26 -13.73
CA ASP A 142 -9.87 20.30 -13.45
C ASP A 142 -9.28 21.61 -12.91
N ARG A 143 -7.98 21.67 -12.70
CA ARG A 143 -7.22 22.86 -12.28
C ARG A 143 -6.14 23.19 -13.29
N GLU A 144 -5.56 24.39 -13.18
CA GLU A 144 -4.37 24.73 -13.96
C GLU A 144 -3.25 23.72 -13.66
N THR A 145 -2.76 23.08 -14.71
CA THR A 145 -1.72 22.06 -14.66
C THR A 145 -0.51 22.49 -15.49
N ARG A 146 0.59 21.81 -15.30
CA ARG A 146 1.74 21.90 -16.19
C ARG A 146 1.41 21.25 -17.53
N ASP A 147 2.24 21.51 -18.52
CA ASP A 147 2.11 20.92 -19.84
C ASP A 147 2.13 19.37 -19.76
N PRO A 148 1.22 18.65 -20.44
CA PRO A 148 1.17 17.20 -20.40
C PRO A 148 2.44 16.50 -20.90
N LEU A 149 3.14 17.05 -21.91
CA LEU A 149 4.42 16.51 -22.39
C LEU A 149 5.50 16.67 -21.34
N GLU A 150 5.62 17.87 -20.73
CA GLU A 150 6.58 18.11 -19.65
C GLU A 150 6.36 17.16 -18.44
N LEU A 151 5.10 16.84 -18.13
CA LEU A 151 4.78 15.90 -17.05
C LEU A 151 5.22 14.46 -17.39
N CYS A 152 5.04 14.02 -18.63
CA CYS A 152 5.55 12.73 -19.10
C CYS A 152 7.08 12.68 -19.05
N GLU A 153 7.77 13.70 -19.59
CA GLU A 153 9.22 13.82 -19.55
C GLU A 153 9.78 13.86 -18.12
N GLU A 154 9.07 14.52 -17.20
CA GLU A 154 9.47 14.53 -15.79
C GLU A 154 9.37 13.14 -15.17
N VAL A 155 8.31 12.38 -15.45
CA VAL A 155 8.17 11.00 -14.99
C VAL A 155 9.34 10.16 -15.51
N GLU A 156 9.69 10.27 -16.79
CA GLU A 156 10.81 9.54 -17.40
C GLU A 156 12.15 9.93 -16.76
N ARG A 157 12.42 11.21 -16.63
CA ARG A 157 13.67 11.72 -16.06
C ARG A 157 13.85 11.40 -14.59
N GLU A 158 12.79 11.61 -13.78
CA GLU A 158 12.87 11.50 -12.32
C GLU A 158 12.78 10.06 -11.82
N LEU A 159 12.06 9.21 -12.55
CA LEU A 159 11.80 7.83 -12.13
C LEU A 159 12.58 6.81 -12.95
N GLY A 160 13.06 7.17 -14.14
CA GLY A 160 13.81 6.26 -15.01
C GLY A 160 12.93 5.17 -15.63
N ILE A 161 11.65 5.46 -15.87
CA ILE A 161 10.69 4.59 -16.54
C ILE A 161 10.14 5.30 -17.76
N ASP A 162 10.07 4.61 -18.88
CA ASP A 162 9.46 5.15 -20.09
C ASP A 162 7.96 5.39 -19.91
N THR A 163 7.39 6.33 -20.65
CA THR A 163 5.96 6.65 -20.62
C THR A 163 5.28 6.43 -21.96
N TYR A 164 3.99 6.06 -21.90
CA TYR A 164 3.09 6.03 -23.04
C TYR A 164 1.74 6.63 -22.66
N ALA A 165 1.41 7.79 -23.19
CA ALA A 165 0.10 8.41 -23.00
C ALA A 165 -0.98 7.57 -23.70
N VAL A 166 -1.83 6.89 -22.92
CA VAL A 166 -2.96 6.09 -23.44
C VAL A 166 -4.12 6.99 -23.83
N ASN A 167 -4.35 8.04 -23.06
CA ASN A 167 -5.25 9.12 -23.43
C ASN A 167 -4.52 10.46 -23.39
N TRP A 168 -5.08 11.49 -24.02
CA TRP A 168 -4.54 12.84 -24.06
C TRP A 168 -5.58 13.86 -23.61
N PRO A 169 -5.27 14.82 -22.72
CA PRO A 169 -6.26 15.74 -22.17
C PRO A 169 -6.65 16.83 -23.19
N ILE A 170 -7.90 17.20 -23.21
CA ILE A 170 -8.43 18.31 -24.01
C ILE A 170 -8.59 19.52 -23.10
N GLY A 171 -7.53 20.32 -23.01
CA GLY A 171 -7.42 21.46 -22.12
C GLY A 171 -7.11 21.09 -20.67
N CYS A 172 -7.02 22.10 -19.81
CA CYS A 172 -6.86 21.98 -18.37
C CYS A 172 -7.68 23.04 -17.64
N GLY A 173 -7.80 22.92 -16.32
CA GLY A 173 -8.58 23.85 -15.51
C GLY A 173 -10.06 23.84 -15.88
N LYS A 174 -10.65 25.02 -16.02
CA LYS A 174 -12.05 25.16 -16.42
C LYS A 174 -12.31 24.73 -17.88
N GLU A 175 -11.26 24.59 -18.65
CA GLU A 175 -11.31 24.20 -20.04
C GLU A 175 -11.08 22.70 -20.26
N PHE A 176 -10.92 21.91 -19.19
CA PHE A 176 -10.82 20.46 -19.27
C PHE A 176 -12.17 19.84 -19.60
N GLN A 177 -12.38 19.50 -20.86
CA GLN A 177 -13.67 19.03 -21.39
C GLN A 177 -13.69 17.55 -21.72
N GLY A 178 -12.54 16.92 -21.88
CA GLY A 178 -12.47 15.53 -22.30
C GLY A 178 -11.06 15.02 -22.45
N VAL A 179 -10.97 13.81 -22.98
CA VAL A 179 -9.70 13.18 -23.35
C VAL A 179 -9.81 12.57 -24.74
N TYR A 180 -8.71 12.56 -25.49
CA TYR A 180 -8.56 11.76 -26.69
C TYR A 180 -8.04 10.37 -26.32
N ASP A 181 -8.78 9.32 -26.66
CA ASP A 181 -8.38 7.92 -26.49
C ASP A 181 -7.56 7.50 -27.72
N ARG A 182 -6.25 7.28 -27.52
CA ARG A 182 -5.32 6.97 -28.62
C ARG A 182 -5.58 5.61 -29.26
N GLU A 183 -6.07 4.64 -28.49
CA GLU A 183 -6.36 3.31 -29.01
C GLU A 183 -7.66 3.29 -29.82
N LYS A 184 -8.71 3.91 -29.29
CA LYS A 184 -10.00 4.00 -29.96
C LYS A 184 -10.07 5.10 -31.02
N GLN A 185 -9.04 5.95 -31.09
CA GLN A 185 -8.94 7.11 -31.99
C GLN A 185 -10.20 8.00 -31.94
N CYS A 186 -10.71 8.23 -30.73
CA CYS A 186 -11.89 9.06 -30.54
C CYS A 186 -11.74 9.97 -29.33
N ILE A 187 -12.49 11.05 -29.36
CA ILE A 187 -12.62 11.97 -28.24
C ILE A 187 -13.72 11.48 -27.32
N ILE A 188 -13.41 11.42 -26.04
CA ILE A 188 -14.35 11.15 -24.95
C ILE A 188 -14.63 12.50 -24.28
N HIS A 189 -15.74 13.12 -24.64
CA HIS A 189 -16.18 14.39 -24.07
C HIS A 189 -17.03 14.12 -22.82
N PHE A 190 -16.75 14.84 -21.73
CA PHE A 190 -17.43 14.70 -20.45
C PHE A 190 -18.40 15.83 -20.20
N THR A 191 -19.57 15.47 -19.66
CA THR A 191 -20.54 16.43 -19.12
C THR A 191 -20.65 16.26 -17.62
N ASP A 192 -20.66 17.38 -16.90
CA ASP A 192 -20.72 17.40 -15.44
C ASP A 192 -22.07 16.85 -14.95
N ALA A 193 -22.03 15.80 -14.17
CA ALA A 193 -23.19 15.23 -13.47
C ALA A 193 -23.13 15.46 -11.94
N GLY A 194 -22.14 16.26 -11.49
CA GLY A 194 -21.85 16.49 -10.07
C GLY A 194 -20.92 15.41 -9.46
N HIS A 195 -20.21 15.78 -8.40
CA HIS A 195 -19.12 15.00 -7.81
C HIS A 195 -19.52 13.58 -7.32
N ALA A 196 -20.76 13.37 -6.99
CA ALA A 196 -21.25 12.11 -6.41
C ALA A 196 -21.81 11.12 -7.44
N LYS A 197 -21.84 11.48 -8.72
CA LYS A 197 -22.42 10.65 -9.79
C LYS A 197 -21.42 10.42 -10.91
N LYS A 198 -21.64 9.39 -11.73
CA LYS A 198 -20.86 9.12 -12.93
C LYS A 198 -21.01 10.30 -13.90
N ALA A 199 -19.92 10.70 -14.58
CA ALA A 199 -19.97 11.72 -15.63
C ALA A 199 -20.79 11.23 -16.82
N GLY A 200 -21.50 12.15 -17.50
CA GLY A 200 -22.06 11.87 -18.81
C GLY A 200 -20.92 11.77 -19.83
N VAL A 201 -21.03 10.86 -20.79
CA VAL A 201 -19.96 10.60 -21.78
C VAL A 201 -20.55 10.65 -23.19
N THR A 202 -19.90 11.46 -24.06
CA THR A 202 -20.17 11.47 -25.50
C THR A 202 -18.88 11.11 -26.24
N LYS A 203 -18.93 10.14 -27.15
CA LYS A 203 -17.78 9.72 -27.98
C LYS A 203 -17.92 10.32 -29.38
N ILE A 204 -16.87 10.98 -29.86
CA ILE A 204 -16.86 11.70 -31.13
C ILE A 204 -15.55 11.39 -31.84
N ALA A 205 -15.60 11.15 -33.15
CA ALA A 205 -14.40 11.00 -33.97
C ALA A 205 -13.67 12.35 -34.14
N LEU A 206 -12.34 12.29 -34.31
CA LEU A 206 -11.53 13.51 -34.46
C LEU A 206 -11.90 14.35 -35.70
N ASP A 207 -12.36 13.69 -36.76
CA ASP A 207 -12.77 14.28 -38.03
C ASP A 207 -14.25 14.68 -38.09
N ASP A 208 -15.02 14.41 -37.03
CA ASP A 208 -16.44 14.78 -36.96
C ASP A 208 -16.59 16.31 -36.88
N PRO A 209 -17.36 16.93 -37.79
CA PRO A 209 -17.63 18.37 -37.74
C PRO A 209 -18.23 18.87 -36.43
N ALA A 210 -19.04 18.02 -35.74
CA ALA A 210 -19.65 18.35 -34.47
C ALA A 210 -18.61 18.59 -33.34
N LEU A 211 -17.37 18.13 -33.53
CA LEU A 211 -16.29 18.39 -32.58
C LEU A 211 -15.98 19.89 -32.49
N VAL A 212 -16.01 20.62 -33.60
CA VAL A 212 -15.75 22.07 -33.60
C VAL A 212 -16.80 22.81 -32.77
N ASP A 213 -18.06 22.40 -32.84
CA ASP A 213 -19.14 22.98 -32.04
C ASP A 213 -18.96 22.75 -30.54
N LEU A 214 -18.31 21.64 -30.17
CA LEU A 214 -18.09 21.26 -28.76
C LEU A 214 -16.86 21.92 -28.12
N ILE A 215 -15.72 21.88 -28.81
CA ILE A 215 -14.44 22.34 -28.23
C ILE A 215 -13.88 23.60 -28.89
N GLY A 216 -14.46 24.07 -29.99
CA GLY A 216 -14.00 25.18 -30.77
C GLY A 216 -12.86 24.84 -31.74
N GLN A 217 -12.78 25.58 -32.88
CA GLN A 217 -11.82 25.33 -33.98
C GLN A 217 -10.37 25.33 -33.47
N LYS A 218 -9.96 26.39 -32.77
CA LYS A 218 -8.58 26.53 -32.27
C LYS A 218 -8.11 25.33 -31.43
N ARG A 219 -8.99 24.82 -30.56
CA ARG A 219 -8.65 23.71 -29.69
C ARG A 219 -8.59 22.42 -30.48
N ARG A 220 -9.48 22.23 -31.43
CA ARG A 220 -9.43 21.07 -32.33
C ARG A 220 -8.13 21.04 -33.13
N ASP A 221 -7.67 22.19 -33.65
CA ASP A 221 -6.43 22.27 -34.42
C ASP A 221 -5.21 22.00 -33.55
N ASN A 222 -5.12 22.59 -32.35
CA ASN A 222 -4.06 22.29 -31.39
C ASN A 222 -4.04 20.80 -31.03
N LEU A 223 -5.20 20.19 -30.76
CA LEU A 223 -5.29 18.76 -30.44
C LEU A 223 -4.81 17.90 -31.62
N ALA A 224 -5.08 18.29 -32.86
CA ALA A 224 -4.59 17.57 -34.03
C ALA A 224 -3.05 17.59 -34.11
N ASP A 225 -2.44 18.75 -33.86
CA ASP A 225 -0.98 18.91 -33.83
C ASP A 225 -0.35 18.07 -32.67
N GLU A 226 -0.97 18.09 -31.51
CA GLU A 226 -0.53 17.29 -30.36
C GLU A 226 -0.64 15.76 -30.62
N ILE A 227 -1.70 15.31 -31.27
CA ILE A 227 -1.90 13.91 -31.67
C ILE A 227 -0.85 13.48 -32.69
N GLU A 228 -0.52 14.35 -33.67
CA GLU A 228 0.54 14.08 -34.66
C GLU A 228 1.89 13.93 -33.96
N LEU A 229 2.20 14.80 -33.01
CA LEU A 229 3.44 14.74 -32.21
C LEU A 229 3.49 13.43 -31.38
N LEU A 230 2.40 13.06 -30.74
CA LEU A 230 2.29 11.79 -29.99
C LEU A 230 2.42 10.56 -30.90
N GLY A 231 1.93 10.65 -32.15
CA GLY A 231 2.04 9.58 -33.16
C GLY A 231 3.46 9.37 -33.64
N ALA A 232 4.28 10.43 -33.67
CA ALA A 232 5.71 10.35 -33.99
C ALA A 232 6.58 9.80 -32.84
N GLY A 233 6.02 9.70 -31.64
CA GLY A 233 6.69 9.21 -30.45
C GLY A 233 6.71 7.68 -30.36
N ARG A 234 6.84 7.17 -29.14
CA ARG A 234 6.92 5.75 -28.82
C ARG A 234 5.62 5.00 -29.14
N GLU A 235 5.76 3.78 -29.67
CA GLU A 235 4.65 2.84 -29.81
C GLU A 235 4.33 2.15 -28.47
N PHE A 236 3.09 1.66 -28.31
CA PHE A 236 2.68 0.91 -27.14
C PHE A 236 3.29 -0.49 -27.14
N ASP A 237 4.01 -0.80 -26.07
CA ASP A 237 4.63 -2.12 -25.86
C ASP A 237 4.09 -2.75 -24.56
N LEU A 238 3.24 -3.76 -24.71
CA LEU A 238 2.64 -4.46 -23.57
C LEU A 238 3.68 -5.27 -22.76
N ASP A 239 4.70 -5.79 -23.40
CA ASP A 239 5.74 -6.55 -22.69
C ASP A 239 6.64 -5.61 -21.88
N ALA A 240 6.94 -4.42 -22.40
CA ALA A 240 7.60 -3.37 -21.62
C ALA A 240 6.78 -2.93 -20.41
N VAL A 241 5.44 -2.83 -20.54
CA VAL A 241 4.55 -2.57 -19.39
C VAL A 241 4.64 -3.69 -18.36
N ARG A 242 4.54 -4.96 -18.78
CA ARG A 242 4.61 -6.12 -17.89
C ARG A 242 5.93 -6.25 -17.16
N ASN A 243 7.01 -5.85 -17.82
CA ASN A 243 8.36 -5.86 -17.25
C ASN A 243 8.65 -4.62 -16.36
N GLY A 244 7.71 -3.68 -16.25
CA GLY A 244 7.85 -2.49 -15.43
C GLY A 244 8.83 -1.45 -16.00
N THR A 245 9.11 -1.48 -17.31
CA THR A 245 9.99 -0.52 -18.00
C THR A 245 9.22 0.58 -18.74
N LEU A 246 7.92 0.38 -18.99
CA LEU A 246 7.01 1.34 -19.59
C LEU A 246 5.80 1.56 -18.69
N SER A 247 5.48 2.82 -18.38
CA SER A 247 4.28 3.20 -17.65
C SER A 247 3.21 3.75 -18.61
N PRO A 248 2.04 3.09 -18.73
CA PRO A 248 0.88 3.69 -19.38
C PRO A 248 0.40 4.91 -18.59
N VAL A 249 0.30 6.07 -19.24
CA VAL A 249 -0.10 7.33 -18.63
C VAL A 249 -1.53 7.68 -19.03
N PHE A 250 -2.33 8.06 -18.04
CA PHE A 250 -3.71 8.51 -18.19
C PHE A 250 -3.88 9.88 -17.55
N PHE A 251 -4.63 10.75 -18.20
CA PHE A 251 -4.97 12.06 -17.69
C PHE A 251 -6.43 12.12 -17.30
N GLY A 252 -6.73 12.81 -16.18
CA GLY A 252 -8.10 12.94 -15.73
C GLY A 252 -8.27 13.77 -14.46
N SER A 253 -9.48 13.80 -13.94
CA SER A 253 -9.82 14.42 -12.66
C SER A 253 -10.70 13.47 -11.84
N ALA A 254 -10.16 12.97 -10.74
CA ALA A 254 -10.93 12.18 -9.79
C ALA A 254 -12.06 12.99 -9.14
N LEU A 255 -11.91 14.33 -9.03
CA LEU A 255 -12.94 15.18 -8.43
C LEU A 255 -14.18 15.28 -9.33
N THR A 256 -14.01 15.56 -10.60
CA THR A 256 -15.10 15.72 -11.58
C THR A 256 -15.58 14.42 -12.20
N ASN A 257 -14.89 13.30 -11.94
CA ASN A 257 -15.07 12.00 -12.57
C ASN A 257 -14.62 11.92 -14.05
N PHE A 258 -13.99 12.96 -14.57
CA PHE A 258 -13.54 13.01 -15.96
C PHE A 258 -12.30 12.14 -16.16
N GLY A 259 -12.33 11.23 -17.12
CA GLY A 259 -11.24 10.31 -17.42
C GLY A 259 -11.11 9.10 -16.49
N VAL A 260 -11.90 9.00 -15.41
CA VAL A 260 -11.77 7.90 -14.43
C VAL A 260 -12.29 6.57 -14.98
N GLU A 261 -13.46 6.56 -15.63
CA GLU A 261 -14.01 5.33 -16.23
C GLU A 261 -13.13 4.81 -17.38
N PRO A 262 -12.71 5.65 -18.36
CA PRO A 262 -11.74 5.23 -19.38
C PRO A 262 -10.42 4.72 -18.79
N PHE A 263 -9.94 5.33 -17.71
CA PHE A 263 -8.77 4.82 -17.00
C PHE A 263 -9.01 3.43 -16.43
N LEU A 264 -10.10 3.21 -15.69
CA LEU A 264 -10.40 1.91 -15.10
C LEU A 264 -10.51 0.82 -16.18
N GLU A 265 -11.24 1.09 -17.28
CA GLU A 265 -11.36 0.16 -18.40
C GLU A 265 -10.00 -0.15 -19.06
N GLY A 266 -9.22 0.88 -19.38
CA GLY A 266 -7.90 0.74 -19.98
C GLY A 266 -6.93 0.00 -19.06
N PHE A 267 -6.90 0.36 -17.78
CA PHE A 267 -6.10 -0.30 -16.76
C PHE A 267 -6.41 -1.79 -16.64
N LEU A 268 -7.69 -2.17 -16.49
CA LEU A 268 -8.10 -3.57 -16.34
C LEU A 268 -7.74 -4.45 -17.54
N ARG A 269 -7.72 -3.87 -18.73
CA ARG A 269 -7.34 -4.55 -19.96
C ARG A 269 -5.82 -4.74 -20.09
N ILE A 270 -5.03 -3.74 -19.71
CA ILE A 270 -3.57 -3.72 -19.88
C ILE A 270 -2.88 -4.44 -18.70
N THR A 271 -3.39 -4.29 -17.47
CA THR A 271 -2.76 -4.85 -16.28
C THR A 271 -2.73 -6.38 -16.28
N THR A 272 -1.79 -6.95 -15.53
CA THR A 272 -1.54 -8.39 -15.52
C THR A 272 -2.54 -9.16 -14.66
N ALA A 273 -2.71 -10.44 -14.94
CA ALA A 273 -3.20 -11.44 -14.01
C ALA A 273 -2.23 -11.58 -12.82
N PRO A 274 -2.59 -12.31 -11.75
CA PRO A 274 -1.71 -12.52 -10.61
C PRO A 274 -0.33 -13.01 -11.00
N LEU A 275 0.70 -12.37 -10.44
CA LEU A 275 2.09 -12.69 -10.72
C LEU A 275 2.56 -13.88 -9.88
N SER A 276 3.45 -14.69 -10.47
CA SER A 276 4.19 -15.75 -9.76
C SER A 276 5.11 -15.14 -8.69
N ARG A 277 5.41 -15.90 -7.63
CA ARG A 277 6.13 -15.38 -6.49
C ARG A 277 7.33 -16.24 -6.11
N GLU A 278 8.45 -15.60 -5.78
CA GLU A 278 9.65 -16.28 -5.28
C GLU A 278 9.47 -16.86 -3.88
N SER A 279 10.03 -18.03 -3.65
CA SER A 279 10.11 -18.72 -2.37
C SER A 279 11.49 -19.35 -2.18
N ASP A 280 11.76 -19.88 -0.99
CA ASP A 280 12.97 -20.64 -0.70
C ASP A 280 13.06 -21.98 -1.48
N ALA A 281 11.96 -22.42 -2.09
CA ALA A 281 11.90 -23.60 -2.97
C ALA A 281 11.87 -23.24 -4.47
N GLY A 282 12.10 -21.97 -4.84
CA GLY A 282 12.00 -21.44 -6.19
C GLY A 282 10.72 -20.66 -6.44
N VAL A 283 10.43 -20.38 -7.71
CA VAL A 283 9.25 -19.59 -8.11
C VAL A 283 7.99 -20.44 -8.00
N ILE A 284 6.99 -19.93 -7.29
CA ILE A 284 5.66 -20.52 -7.19
C ILE A 284 4.76 -19.88 -8.23
N ASP A 285 4.31 -20.68 -9.19
CA ASP A 285 3.41 -20.24 -10.25
C ASP A 285 2.02 -19.94 -9.69
N ALA A 286 1.48 -18.77 -10.01
CA ALA A 286 0.14 -18.36 -9.58
C ALA A 286 -0.96 -19.32 -10.07
N PHE A 287 -0.75 -20.00 -11.20
CA PHE A 287 -1.70 -20.97 -11.78
C PHE A 287 -1.52 -22.40 -11.26
N SER A 288 -0.56 -22.63 -10.34
CA SER A 288 -0.43 -23.92 -9.66
C SER A 288 -1.73 -24.29 -8.93
N PRO A 289 -2.18 -25.56 -8.98
CA PRO A 289 -3.40 -25.99 -8.30
C PRO A 289 -3.27 -25.99 -6.77
N ASP A 290 -2.05 -26.11 -6.24
CA ASP A 290 -1.79 -26.15 -4.81
C ASP A 290 -1.94 -24.75 -4.20
N PHE A 291 -2.80 -24.64 -3.18
CA PHE A 291 -2.98 -23.38 -2.45
C PHE A 291 -1.70 -22.95 -1.74
N SER A 292 -1.36 -21.69 -1.89
CA SER A 292 -0.39 -21.01 -1.05
C SER A 292 -0.79 -19.54 -0.84
N ALA A 293 -0.46 -19.01 0.33
CA ALA A 293 -0.70 -17.62 0.70
C ALA A 293 0.36 -17.12 1.69
N PHE A 294 0.48 -15.80 1.81
CA PHE A 294 1.28 -15.19 2.86
C PHE A 294 0.53 -14.08 3.58
N VAL A 295 0.84 -13.89 4.85
CA VAL A 295 0.30 -12.84 5.70
C VAL A 295 1.07 -11.55 5.45
N PHE A 296 0.43 -10.51 4.93
CA PHE A 296 1.10 -9.22 4.70
C PHE A 296 0.67 -8.14 5.70
N LYS A 297 -0.47 -8.33 6.36
CA LYS A 297 -1.02 -7.38 7.32
C LYS A 297 -1.77 -8.08 8.44
N ILE A 298 -1.63 -7.56 9.65
CA ILE A 298 -2.44 -7.95 10.81
C ILE A 298 -3.13 -6.69 11.32
N GLN A 299 -4.39 -6.80 11.70
CA GLN A 299 -5.17 -5.69 12.20
C GLN A 299 -6.09 -6.13 13.33
N ALA A 300 -5.99 -5.47 14.47
CA ALA A 300 -6.83 -5.72 15.63
C ALA A 300 -7.86 -4.61 15.84
N ASN A 301 -8.91 -4.92 16.61
CA ASN A 301 -9.91 -3.98 17.08
C ASN A 301 -10.64 -3.17 15.98
N MET A 302 -10.78 -3.72 14.78
CA MET A 302 -11.57 -3.12 13.71
C MET A 302 -13.04 -2.92 14.13
N ASN A 303 -13.56 -3.84 14.96
CA ASN A 303 -14.84 -3.68 15.62
C ASN A 303 -14.63 -3.51 17.13
N LYS A 304 -14.90 -2.31 17.65
CA LYS A 304 -14.75 -1.98 19.08
C LYS A 304 -15.58 -2.89 20.01
N ALA A 305 -16.70 -3.44 19.50
CA ALA A 305 -17.59 -4.32 20.27
C ALA A 305 -17.05 -5.75 20.44
N HIS A 306 -16.24 -6.24 19.49
CA HIS A 306 -15.85 -7.65 19.44
C HIS A 306 -14.36 -7.92 19.65
N ARG A 307 -13.50 -6.89 19.72
CA ARG A 307 -12.04 -7.00 19.89
C ARG A 307 -11.44 -8.07 18.94
N ASP A 308 -11.91 -8.06 17.72
CA ASP A 308 -11.47 -8.98 16.67
C ASP A 308 -10.03 -8.66 16.22
N ARG A 309 -9.32 -9.70 15.84
CA ARG A 309 -8.01 -9.60 15.19
C ARG A 309 -8.07 -10.39 13.89
N LEU A 310 -7.67 -9.75 12.80
CA LEU A 310 -7.66 -10.33 11.47
C LEU A 310 -6.24 -10.38 10.93
N ALA A 311 -5.86 -11.50 10.33
CA ALA A 311 -4.69 -11.63 9.48
C ALA A 311 -5.12 -11.56 8.02
N PHE A 312 -4.60 -10.59 7.29
CA PHE A 312 -4.85 -10.44 5.85
C PHE A 312 -3.81 -11.24 5.08
N MET A 313 -4.31 -12.15 4.25
CA MET A 313 -3.51 -13.07 3.46
C MET A 313 -3.70 -12.81 1.98
N ARG A 314 -2.59 -12.69 1.25
CA ARG A 314 -2.57 -12.69 -0.22
C ARG A 314 -2.44 -14.13 -0.70
N ILE A 315 -3.40 -14.62 -1.47
CA ILE A 315 -3.35 -15.94 -2.09
C ILE A 315 -2.41 -15.86 -3.29
N CYS A 316 -1.33 -16.65 -3.27
CA CYS A 316 -0.29 -16.64 -4.29
C CYS A 316 -0.49 -17.71 -5.35
N SER A 317 -1.09 -18.84 -5.00
CA SER A 317 -1.40 -19.92 -5.94
C SER A 317 -2.64 -20.70 -5.52
N GLY A 318 -3.26 -21.37 -6.49
CA GLY A 318 -4.35 -22.31 -6.27
C GLY A 318 -5.65 -21.67 -5.78
N LYS A 319 -6.41 -22.48 -5.05
CA LYS A 319 -7.74 -22.16 -4.54
C LYS A 319 -7.81 -22.33 -3.04
N PHE A 320 -8.28 -21.31 -2.34
CA PHE A 320 -8.73 -21.40 -0.95
C PHE A 320 -10.15 -22.00 -0.91
N GLU A 321 -10.35 -22.94 -0.03
CA GLU A 321 -11.67 -23.50 0.30
C GLU A 321 -11.92 -23.39 1.81
N ARG A 322 -13.10 -22.91 2.17
CA ARG A 322 -13.51 -22.84 3.57
C ARG A 322 -13.52 -24.25 4.18
N ASP A 323 -13.13 -24.34 5.44
CA ASP A 323 -13.07 -25.56 6.24
C ASP A 323 -12.01 -26.61 5.80
N ALA A 324 -11.25 -26.36 4.73
CA ALA A 324 -10.12 -27.19 4.35
C ALA A 324 -8.98 -27.11 5.39
N GLU A 325 -8.11 -28.14 5.43
CA GLU A 325 -6.93 -28.16 6.26
C GLU A 325 -5.74 -27.53 5.52
N TYR A 326 -5.09 -26.59 6.17
CA TYR A 326 -3.90 -25.90 5.70
C TYR A 326 -2.71 -26.13 6.62
N TYR A 327 -1.53 -25.75 6.18
CA TYR A 327 -0.29 -25.86 6.92
C TYR A 327 0.34 -24.50 7.15
N HIS A 328 0.50 -24.11 8.40
CA HIS A 328 1.24 -22.91 8.79
C HIS A 328 2.72 -23.25 8.86
N VAL A 329 3.51 -22.74 7.91
CA VAL A 329 4.88 -23.16 7.68
C VAL A 329 5.80 -22.76 8.85
N GLN A 330 5.76 -21.48 9.27
CA GLN A 330 6.56 -20.98 10.38
C GLN A 330 6.17 -21.60 11.72
N GLY A 331 4.87 -21.83 11.93
CA GLY A 331 4.35 -22.49 13.13
C GLY A 331 4.48 -24.02 13.12
N ASN A 332 4.92 -24.62 12.00
CA ASN A 332 5.07 -26.05 11.80
C ASN A 332 3.84 -26.87 12.23
N LYS A 333 2.63 -26.40 11.90
CA LYS A 333 1.38 -27.04 12.34
C LYS A 333 0.30 -26.99 11.27
N LYS A 334 -0.56 -28.01 11.28
CA LYS A 334 -1.80 -28.02 10.51
C LYS A 334 -2.87 -27.22 11.23
N MET A 335 -3.73 -26.56 10.46
CA MET A 335 -4.80 -25.72 10.97
C MET A 335 -5.93 -25.53 9.94
N ARG A 336 -7.08 -25.09 10.44
CA ARG A 336 -8.15 -24.56 9.61
C ARG A 336 -8.18 -23.05 9.77
N LEU A 337 -8.40 -22.33 8.66
CA LEU A 337 -8.52 -20.87 8.69
C LEU A 337 -9.95 -20.49 9.09
N SER A 338 -10.08 -19.82 10.22
CA SER A 338 -11.38 -19.51 10.82
C SER A 338 -11.96 -18.21 10.25
N GLN A 339 -13.28 -18.21 10.01
CA GLN A 339 -14.05 -17.05 9.59
C GLN A 339 -13.39 -16.26 8.43
N PRO A 340 -13.10 -16.90 7.29
CA PRO A 340 -12.51 -16.21 6.15
C PRO A 340 -13.49 -15.16 5.62
N GLN A 341 -13.00 -13.94 5.43
CA GLN A 341 -13.78 -12.78 5.05
C GLN A 341 -13.12 -12.04 3.90
N THR A 342 -13.92 -11.48 3.00
CA THR A 342 -13.49 -10.40 2.10
C THR A 342 -14.09 -9.08 2.57
N MET A 343 -13.41 -8.01 2.20
CA MET A 343 -13.84 -6.65 2.51
C MET A 343 -14.52 -6.07 1.26
N MET A 344 -15.84 -6.08 1.23
CA MET A 344 -16.64 -5.47 0.17
C MET A 344 -16.99 -4.03 0.59
N ALA A 345 -16.20 -3.07 0.14
CA ALA A 345 -16.37 -1.66 0.54
C ALA A 345 -16.41 -1.49 2.08
N SER A 346 -17.60 -1.32 2.66
CA SER A 346 -17.79 -1.16 4.12
C SER A 346 -18.29 -2.43 4.82
N GLU A 347 -18.58 -3.51 4.07
CA GLU A 347 -19.17 -4.73 4.62
C GLU A 347 -18.18 -5.89 4.56
N ARG A 348 -18.32 -6.82 5.50
CA ARG A 348 -17.54 -8.05 5.57
C ARG A 348 -18.41 -9.20 5.10
N GLU A 349 -17.96 -9.93 4.09
CA GLU A 349 -18.64 -11.12 3.60
C GLU A 349 -17.82 -12.37 3.90
N ILE A 350 -18.49 -13.43 4.34
CA ILE A 350 -17.87 -14.74 4.55
C ILE A 350 -17.56 -15.37 3.21
N VAL A 351 -16.31 -15.75 3.00
CA VAL A 351 -15.81 -16.35 1.77
C VAL A 351 -15.89 -17.86 1.85
N GLN A 352 -16.49 -18.49 0.85
CA GLN A 352 -16.47 -19.95 0.70
C GLN A 352 -15.24 -20.41 -0.10
N GLU A 353 -14.90 -19.65 -1.15
CA GLU A 353 -13.83 -19.93 -2.08
C GLU A 353 -13.12 -18.61 -2.46
N ALA A 354 -11.80 -18.67 -2.60
CA ALA A 354 -10.99 -17.59 -3.12
C ALA A 354 -9.81 -18.16 -3.92
N TYR A 355 -9.22 -17.38 -4.80
CA TYR A 355 -8.24 -17.87 -5.78
C TYR A 355 -6.97 -17.04 -5.75
N ALA A 356 -5.90 -17.55 -6.37
CA ALA A 356 -4.68 -16.77 -6.53
C ALA A 356 -5.02 -15.38 -7.09
N GLY A 357 -4.50 -14.37 -6.45
CA GLY A 357 -4.86 -12.97 -6.70
C GLY A 357 -5.76 -12.37 -5.63
N ASP A 358 -6.62 -13.14 -4.99
CA ASP A 358 -7.51 -12.61 -3.95
C ASP A 358 -6.77 -12.32 -2.63
N ILE A 359 -7.39 -11.44 -1.85
CA ILE A 359 -6.99 -11.16 -0.48
C ILE A 359 -8.13 -11.56 0.44
N ILE A 360 -7.82 -12.37 1.43
CA ILE A 360 -8.76 -12.80 2.47
C ILE A 360 -8.28 -12.34 3.84
N GLY A 361 -9.20 -11.89 4.70
CA GLY A 361 -8.97 -11.70 6.11
C GLY A 361 -9.44 -12.94 6.88
N VAL A 362 -8.61 -13.50 7.74
CA VAL A 362 -8.98 -14.61 8.60
C VAL A 362 -8.89 -14.21 10.06
N PHE A 363 -9.78 -14.76 10.90
CA PHE A 363 -9.69 -14.53 12.33
C PHE A 363 -8.36 -15.08 12.87
N ASP A 364 -7.64 -14.25 13.61
CA ASP A 364 -6.35 -14.59 14.18
C ASP A 364 -6.42 -14.61 15.71
N PRO A 365 -6.31 -15.79 16.35
CA PRO A 365 -6.23 -15.86 17.80
C PRO A 365 -4.86 -15.46 18.37
N GLY A 366 -4.00 -14.82 17.58
CA GLY A 366 -2.65 -14.40 17.99
C GLY A 366 -1.54 -15.35 17.56
N ILE A 367 -1.76 -16.13 16.51
CA ILE A 367 -0.81 -17.14 16.04
C ILE A 367 -0.06 -16.74 14.77
N PHE A 368 -0.57 -15.76 14.02
CA PHE A 368 0.07 -15.30 12.81
C PHE A 368 1.00 -14.11 13.07
N SER A 369 2.05 -14.09 12.29
CA SER A 369 2.97 -12.96 12.15
C SER A 369 2.99 -12.46 10.70
N ILE A 370 3.32 -11.19 10.49
CA ILE A 370 3.54 -10.64 9.16
C ILE A 370 4.70 -11.40 8.49
N GLY A 371 4.50 -11.85 7.26
CA GLY A 371 5.45 -12.69 6.53
C GLY A 371 5.21 -14.20 6.65
N ASP A 372 4.27 -14.66 7.50
CA ASP A 372 3.96 -16.07 7.60
C ASP A 372 3.40 -16.64 6.29
N THR A 373 3.83 -17.85 5.97
CA THR A 373 3.42 -18.59 4.78
C THR A 373 2.44 -19.70 5.17
N ILE A 374 1.35 -19.79 4.41
CA ILE A 374 0.32 -20.82 4.56
C ILE A 374 0.26 -21.61 3.26
N THR A 375 0.30 -22.94 3.37
CA THR A 375 0.30 -23.85 2.21
C THR A 375 -0.71 -24.99 2.40
N VAL A 376 -0.86 -25.85 1.39
CA VAL A 376 -1.51 -27.15 1.58
C VAL A 376 -0.64 -28.07 2.43
N PRO A 377 -1.21 -29.03 3.19
CA PRO A 377 -0.43 -30.01 3.93
C PRO A 377 0.55 -30.77 3.02
N GLY A 378 1.80 -30.89 3.48
CA GLY A 378 2.88 -31.57 2.73
C GLY A 378 3.80 -30.63 1.93
N LYS A 379 3.43 -29.37 1.72
CA LYS A 379 4.30 -28.35 1.13
C LYS A 379 4.90 -27.48 2.24
N LYS A 380 6.20 -27.27 2.24
CA LYS A 380 6.94 -26.60 3.34
C LYS A 380 7.92 -25.55 2.82
N PHE A 381 7.53 -24.80 1.83
CA PHE A 381 8.31 -23.65 1.37
C PHE A 381 7.87 -22.36 2.10
N ARG A 382 8.73 -21.36 2.07
CA ARG A 382 8.48 -20.02 2.63
C ARG A 382 8.58 -18.97 1.53
N PHE A 383 7.63 -18.07 1.48
CA PHE A 383 7.81 -16.86 0.69
C PHE A 383 8.85 -15.94 1.35
N GLY A 384 9.56 -15.15 0.56
CA GLY A 384 10.51 -14.19 1.06
C GLY A 384 9.90 -13.27 2.11
N GLY A 385 10.63 -13.03 3.19
CA GLY A 385 10.16 -12.22 4.32
C GLY A 385 9.82 -10.79 3.91
N ILE A 386 8.92 -10.15 4.65
CA ILE A 386 8.64 -8.73 4.52
C ILE A 386 9.65 -7.99 5.40
N PRO A 387 10.51 -7.12 4.84
CA PRO A 387 11.48 -6.39 5.64
C PRO A 387 10.80 -5.43 6.62
N THR A 388 11.41 -5.27 7.78
CA THR A 388 11.03 -4.27 8.77
C THR A 388 12.00 -3.10 8.66
N PHE A 389 11.49 -1.88 8.56
CA PHE A 389 12.36 -0.70 8.47
C PHE A 389 13.03 -0.40 9.80
N GLU A 390 14.25 0.15 9.74
CA GLU A 390 14.94 0.65 10.92
C GLU A 390 14.15 1.83 11.51
N PRO A 391 13.87 1.85 12.83
CA PRO A 391 13.25 3.00 13.46
C PRO A 391 14.20 4.20 13.45
N GLU A 392 13.67 5.39 13.14
CA GLU A 392 14.41 6.65 13.13
C GLU A 392 14.14 7.50 14.39
N HIS A 393 13.04 7.18 15.11
CA HIS A 393 12.63 7.90 16.30
C HIS A 393 12.29 6.95 17.44
N PHE A 394 12.72 7.32 18.66
CA PHE A 394 12.57 6.47 19.84
C PHE A 394 11.97 7.23 21.01
N MET A 395 11.07 6.58 21.74
CA MET A 395 10.51 7.08 23.00
C MET A 395 10.54 6.01 24.08
N SER A 396 10.83 6.41 25.32
CA SER A 396 10.50 5.62 26.51
C SER A 396 9.04 5.81 26.82
N VAL A 397 8.32 4.71 27.02
CA VAL A 397 6.86 4.70 27.19
C VAL A 397 6.47 3.88 28.41
N SER A 398 5.64 4.49 29.28
CA SER A 398 5.06 3.82 30.43
C SER A 398 3.61 4.26 30.67
N PRO A 399 2.77 3.45 31.34
CA PRO A 399 1.42 3.86 31.68
C PRO A 399 1.44 4.93 32.79
N LYS A 400 0.59 5.98 32.66
CA LYS A 400 0.42 6.97 33.77
C LYS A 400 -0.17 6.33 35.02
N ASP A 401 -1.07 5.36 34.84
CA ASP A 401 -1.69 4.59 35.89
C ASP A 401 -1.12 3.17 35.94
N THR A 402 -0.36 2.85 36.98
CA THR A 402 0.27 1.55 37.19
C THR A 402 -0.73 0.40 37.33
N MET A 403 -1.97 0.67 37.76
CA MET A 403 -3.02 -0.35 37.83
C MET A 403 -3.47 -0.86 36.45
N LYS A 404 -3.21 -0.11 35.40
CA LYS A 404 -3.50 -0.48 34.00
C LYS A 404 -2.37 -1.23 33.31
N ARG A 405 -1.39 -1.72 34.05
CA ARG A 405 -0.22 -2.43 33.51
C ARG A 405 -0.59 -3.58 32.58
N LYS A 406 -1.58 -4.41 32.94
CA LYS A 406 -2.03 -5.55 32.10
C LYS A 406 -2.58 -5.07 30.74
N GLN A 407 -3.38 -4.00 30.75
CA GLN A 407 -3.93 -3.40 29.53
C GLN A 407 -2.82 -2.74 28.70
N PHE A 408 -1.84 -2.11 29.35
CA PHE A 408 -0.68 -1.52 28.71
C PHE A 408 0.12 -2.58 27.95
N VAL A 409 0.56 -3.65 28.61
CA VAL A 409 1.34 -4.74 27.97
C VAL A 409 0.56 -5.34 26.81
N LYS A 410 -0.72 -5.68 27.02
CA LYS A 410 -1.55 -6.23 25.96
C LYS A 410 -1.68 -5.27 24.76
N GLY A 411 -1.91 -3.98 25.03
CA GLY A 411 -2.07 -2.99 23.95
C GLY A 411 -0.81 -2.78 23.14
N ILE A 412 0.33 -2.64 23.82
CA ILE A 412 1.60 -2.38 23.14
C ILE A 412 2.04 -3.60 22.31
N GLU A 413 1.85 -4.82 22.83
CA GLU A 413 2.14 -6.04 22.08
C GLU A 413 1.25 -6.19 20.84
N GLN A 414 -0.04 -5.94 20.95
CA GLN A 414 -0.95 -6.05 19.81
C GLN A 414 -0.65 -5.02 18.73
N ILE A 415 -0.42 -3.76 19.10
CA ILE A 415 -0.08 -2.70 18.15
C ILE A 415 1.28 -2.98 17.48
N ALA A 416 2.25 -3.54 18.20
CA ALA A 416 3.53 -3.94 17.62
C ALA A 416 3.41 -5.14 16.67
N GLN A 417 2.54 -6.11 16.97
CA GLN A 417 2.28 -7.24 16.08
C GLN A 417 1.58 -6.83 14.78
N GLU A 418 0.84 -5.73 14.78
CA GLU A 418 0.32 -5.10 13.56
C GLU A 418 1.42 -4.39 12.75
N GLY A 419 2.62 -4.22 13.35
CA GLY A 419 3.74 -3.51 12.75
C GLY A 419 3.58 -1.98 12.74
N ALA A 420 2.66 -1.42 13.51
CA ALA A 420 2.47 0.02 13.60
C ALA A 420 3.58 0.70 14.43
N ILE A 421 4.21 -0.03 15.34
CA ILE A 421 5.35 0.38 16.16
C ILE A 421 6.31 -0.80 16.33
N GLN A 422 7.55 -0.53 16.68
CA GLN A 422 8.52 -1.53 17.14
C GLN A 422 8.78 -1.33 18.62
N ILE A 423 8.90 -2.42 19.37
CA ILE A 423 9.03 -2.38 20.82
C ILE A 423 10.28 -3.13 21.28
N PHE A 424 10.98 -2.50 22.18
CA PHE A 424 12.22 -2.99 22.77
C PHE A 424 12.17 -2.84 24.28
N LYS A 425 12.88 -3.70 24.98
CA LYS A 425 13.07 -3.61 26.42
C LYS A 425 14.55 -3.48 26.76
N MET A 426 14.85 -2.90 27.89
CA MET A 426 16.20 -2.99 28.44
C MET A 426 16.42 -4.40 29.01
N PRO A 427 17.61 -5.01 28.84
CA PRO A 427 17.93 -6.27 29.47
C PRO A 427 17.67 -6.21 30.97
N ASP A 428 17.05 -7.25 31.51
CA ASP A 428 16.69 -7.40 32.94
C ASP A 428 15.65 -6.41 33.48
N SER A 429 15.07 -5.55 32.61
CA SER A 429 13.93 -4.72 33.00
C SER A 429 12.60 -5.43 32.67
N GLY A 430 11.61 -5.20 33.54
CA GLY A 430 10.25 -5.63 33.24
C GLY A 430 9.59 -4.72 32.19
N PHE A 431 8.31 -4.98 31.88
CA PHE A 431 7.48 -4.11 31.00
C PHE A 431 7.04 -2.80 31.67
N GLU A 432 7.83 -2.24 32.59
CA GLU A 432 7.49 -1.00 33.27
C GLU A 432 7.85 0.22 32.42
N ASP A 433 9.01 0.15 31.77
CA ASP A 433 9.49 1.14 30.82
C ASP A 433 9.88 0.43 29.52
N VAL A 434 9.14 0.66 28.47
CA VAL A 434 9.37 0.07 27.15
C VAL A 434 9.91 1.16 26.22
N VAL A 435 10.91 0.82 25.42
CA VAL A 435 11.37 1.66 24.32
C VAL A 435 10.52 1.36 23.10
N VAL A 436 9.87 2.39 22.57
CA VAL A 436 9.10 2.31 21.33
C VAL A 436 9.87 3.01 20.22
N GLY A 437 10.10 2.31 19.13
CA GLY A 437 10.73 2.83 17.91
C GLY A 437 9.72 2.93 16.77
N VAL A 438 9.81 3.99 15.98
CA VAL A 438 8.97 4.25 14.80
C VAL A 438 9.79 4.89 13.68
N VAL A 439 9.31 4.76 12.45
CA VAL A 439 9.92 5.38 11.26
C VAL A 439 9.59 6.87 11.17
N GLY A 440 8.38 7.26 11.58
CA GLY A 440 7.93 8.65 11.55
C GLY A 440 7.17 9.06 12.80
N THR A 441 7.28 10.33 13.18
CA THR A 441 6.77 10.85 14.46
C THR A 441 5.25 10.77 14.62
N LEU A 442 4.49 10.86 13.52
CA LEU A 442 3.02 10.71 13.56
C LEU A 442 2.57 9.33 14.04
N GLN A 443 3.41 8.30 13.91
CA GLN A 443 3.10 6.97 14.45
C GLN A 443 2.97 6.99 15.98
N PHE A 444 3.72 7.86 16.69
CA PHE A 444 3.54 8.03 18.15
C PHE A 444 2.18 8.63 18.51
N ASP A 445 1.69 9.61 17.75
CA ASP A 445 0.38 10.19 17.99
C ASP A 445 -0.74 9.16 17.79
N VAL A 446 -0.62 8.36 16.73
CA VAL A 446 -1.56 7.26 16.46
C VAL A 446 -1.49 6.19 17.55
N PHE A 447 -0.30 5.85 17.99
CA PHE A 447 -0.07 4.91 19.08
C PHE A 447 -0.72 5.40 20.40
N GLU A 448 -0.46 6.65 20.81
CA GLU A 448 -1.06 7.23 22.01
C GLU A 448 -2.59 7.25 21.91
N TYR A 449 -3.12 7.69 20.78
CA TYR A 449 -4.56 7.69 20.53
C TYR A 449 -5.18 6.30 20.66
N ARG A 450 -4.56 5.28 20.04
CA ARG A 450 -5.04 3.89 20.09
C ARG A 450 -4.95 3.31 21.49
N MET A 451 -3.87 3.55 22.22
CA MET A 451 -3.72 3.09 23.61
C MET A 451 -4.81 3.67 24.51
N LYS A 452 -5.17 4.94 24.30
CA LYS A 452 -6.26 5.60 25.05
C LYS A 452 -7.64 5.10 24.62
N SER A 453 -7.93 5.04 23.32
CA SER A 453 -9.28 4.76 22.79
C SER A 453 -9.64 3.27 22.79
N GLU A 454 -8.67 2.37 22.56
CA GLU A 454 -8.91 0.92 22.44
C GLU A 454 -8.62 0.17 23.74
N TYR A 455 -7.61 0.58 24.50
CA TYR A 455 -7.15 -0.09 25.72
C TYR A 455 -7.44 0.69 27.01
N GLY A 456 -7.85 1.95 26.89
CA GLY A 456 -8.17 2.82 28.03
C GLY A 456 -6.93 3.22 28.84
N VAL A 457 -5.74 3.21 28.24
CA VAL A 457 -4.47 3.50 28.90
C VAL A 457 -3.94 4.86 28.43
N GLU A 458 -3.71 5.77 29.37
CA GLU A 458 -2.97 7.01 29.13
C GLU A 458 -1.48 6.77 29.31
N LEU A 459 -0.67 7.30 28.39
CA LEU A 459 0.76 7.09 28.34
C LEU A 459 1.54 8.28 28.88
N ARG A 460 2.67 7.98 29.53
CA ARG A 460 3.80 8.90 29.70
C ARG A 460 4.82 8.53 28.63
N MET A 461 5.19 9.50 27.81
CA MET A 461 6.15 9.31 26.73
C MET A 461 7.26 10.35 26.84
N SER A 462 8.52 9.91 26.68
CA SER A 462 9.72 10.76 26.75
C SER A 462 10.63 10.41 25.59
N ALA A 463 11.03 11.41 24.80
CA ALA A 463 11.93 11.22 23.67
C ALA A 463 13.30 10.68 24.12
N LEU A 464 13.84 9.75 23.35
CA LEU A 464 15.18 9.22 23.54
C LEU A 464 16.09 9.68 22.39
N PRO A 465 17.37 9.96 22.67
CA PRO A 465 18.30 10.51 21.70
C PRO A 465 18.95 9.41 20.83
N TYR A 466 18.14 8.50 20.28
CA TYR A 466 18.61 7.44 19.39
C TYR A 466 18.14 7.71 17.97
N GLU A 467 19.01 7.42 17.00
CA GLU A 467 18.77 7.59 15.56
C GLU A 467 19.05 6.31 14.78
N HIS A 468 19.83 5.37 15.36
CA HIS A 468 20.22 4.12 14.71
C HIS A 468 20.01 2.93 15.63
N LEU A 469 19.74 1.78 15.00
CA LEU A 469 19.58 0.49 15.67
C LEU A 469 20.38 -0.57 14.92
N ARG A 470 21.19 -1.35 15.63
CA ARG A 470 21.98 -2.43 15.04
C ARG A 470 21.74 -3.73 15.81
N LEU A 471 21.65 -4.83 15.06
CA LEU A 471 21.54 -6.17 15.61
C LEU A 471 22.93 -6.66 16.00
N ILE A 472 23.08 -7.28 17.17
CA ILE A 472 24.30 -8.00 17.54
C ILE A 472 24.29 -9.34 16.83
N ALA A 473 25.12 -9.50 15.79
CA ALA A 473 25.31 -10.74 15.06
C ALA A 473 26.27 -11.68 15.80
N GLU A 474 27.42 -11.12 16.26
CA GLU A 474 28.40 -11.85 17.06
C GLU A 474 28.89 -10.97 18.21
N CYS A 475 29.04 -11.58 19.38
CA CYS A 475 29.60 -10.91 20.56
C CYS A 475 30.60 -11.84 21.25
N PRO A 476 31.82 -11.36 21.56
CA PRO A 476 32.86 -12.19 22.17
C PRO A 476 32.60 -12.55 23.65
N GLY A 477 31.57 -11.96 24.26
CA GLY A 477 31.19 -12.17 25.66
C GLY A 477 29.73 -11.82 25.91
N ASP A 478 29.36 -11.52 27.16
CA ASP A 478 28.03 -11.02 27.46
C ASP A 478 27.88 -9.61 26.87
N PRO A 479 26.84 -9.32 26.06
CA PRO A 479 26.58 -8.00 25.53
C PRO A 479 26.49 -6.89 26.60
N LYS A 480 26.23 -7.22 27.85
CA LYS A 480 26.22 -6.27 28.97
C LYS A 480 27.61 -5.76 29.35
N ASP A 481 28.65 -6.56 29.07
CA ASP A 481 30.04 -6.21 29.41
C ASP A 481 30.73 -5.37 28.32
N LEU A 482 30.04 -5.05 27.22
CA LEU A 482 30.55 -4.20 26.16
C LEU A 482 30.87 -2.79 26.68
N MET A 483 31.92 -2.20 26.13
CA MET A 483 32.32 -0.83 26.43
C MET A 483 31.41 0.16 25.69
N PHE A 484 30.30 0.54 26.32
CA PHE A 484 29.34 1.50 25.78
C PHE A 484 29.90 2.94 25.87
N CYS A 485 29.53 3.78 24.90
CA CYS A 485 29.72 5.22 24.96
C CYS A 485 28.42 5.95 25.36
N THR A 486 28.55 7.22 25.70
CA THR A 486 27.38 8.09 25.90
C THR A 486 26.55 8.13 24.62
N GLY A 487 25.25 7.85 24.72
CA GLY A 487 24.35 7.79 23.58
C GLY A 487 24.23 6.40 22.92
N SER A 488 24.82 5.35 23.52
CA SER A 488 24.54 3.96 23.11
C SER A 488 23.89 3.16 24.23
N LYS A 489 22.96 2.26 23.89
CA LYS A 489 22.19 1.46 24.86
C LYS A 489 21.88 0.08 24.33
N LEU A 490 22.13 -0.94 25.15
CA LEU A 490 21.73 -2.32 24.87
C LEU A 490 20.21 -2.46 25.04
N LEU A 491 19.57 -3.03 24.03
CA LEU A 491 18.15 -3.32 23.99
C LEU A 491 17.92 -4.80 23.63
N GLU A 492 16.72 -5.27 23.87
CA GLU A 492 16.24 -6.60 23.47
C GLU A 492 14.86 -6.47 22.84
N ASP A 493 14.66 -7.11 21.70
CA ASP A 493 13.33 -7.18 21.08
C ASP A 493 12.47 -8.32 21.69
N PHE A 494 11.22 -8.42 21.23
CA PHE A 494 10.29 -9.47 21.71
C PHE A 494 10.65 -10.90 21.28
N LYS A 495 11.56 -11.05 20.32
CA LYS A 495 12.11 -12.36 19.91
C LYS A 495 13.34 -12.76 20.71
N GLY A 496 13.75 -11.92 21.68
CA GLY A 496 14.94 -12.14 22.49
C GLY A 496 16.26 -11.77 21.80
N ARG A 497 16.21 -11.11 20.62
CA ARG A 497 17.41 -10.68 19.92
C ARG A 497 18.01 -9.46 20.64
N LYS A 498 19.32 -9.45 20.77
CA LYS A 498 20.06 -8.33 21.38
C LYS A 498 20.41 -7.29 20.32
N LEU A 499 20.18 -6.04 20.66
CA LEU A 499 20.36 -4.89 19.77
C LEU A 499 21.03 -3.76 20.53
N ILE A 500 21.63 -2.86 19.78
CA ILE A 500 22.17 -1.64 20.35
C ILE A 500 21.56 -0.43 19.63
N ALA A 501 20.96 0.47 20.41
CA ALA A 501 20.52 1.77 19.93
C ALA A 501 21.65 2.79 20.07
N PHE A 502 21.78 3.67 19.07
CA PHE A 502 22.85 4.67 18.98
C PHE A 502 22.29 6.05 18.67
N GLY A 503 22.87 7.07 19.28
CA GLY A 503 22.54 8.48 19.02
C GLY A 503 23.28 9.09 17.83
N GLY A 504 23.93 8.29 16.99
CA GLY A 504 24.61 8.73 15.76
C GLY A 504 25.74 7.78 15.34
N GLU A 505 26.19 7.92 14.10
CA GLU A 505 27.23 7.09 13.45
C GLU A 505 28.55 7.04 14.22
N TRP A 506 28.93 8.14 14.86
CA TRP A 506 30.16 8.17 15.70
C TRP A 506 30.09 7.12 16.82
N SER A 507 28.92 6.96 17.45
CA SER A 507 28.72 5.97 18.53
C SER A 507 28.85 4.54 18.04
N VAL A 508 28.42 4.26 16.81
CA VAL A 508 28.60 2.95 16.16
C VAL A 508 30.09 2.66 15.97
N GLY A 509 30.84 3.60 15.38
CA GLY A 509 32.27 3.47 15.17
C GLY A 509 33.06 3.34 16.46
N PHE A 510 32.68 4.07 17.51
CA PHE A 510 33.30 3.94 18.83
C PHE A 510 33.14 2.53 19.41
N LEU A 511 31.91 2.04 19.44
CA LEU A 511 31.59 0.73 20.04
C LEU A 511 32.35 -0.40 19.33
N THR A 512 32.33 -0.42 17.99
CA THR A 512 33.00 -1.45 17.20
C THR A 512 34.52 -1.43 17.41
N LYS A 513 35.11 -0.23 17.50
CA LYS A 513 36.56 -0.06 17.73
C LYS A 513 37.01 -0.56 19.12
N HIS A 514 36.20 -0.34 20.16
CA HIS A 514 36.58 -0.65 21.55
C HIS A 514 36.10 -2.04 22.01
N ASN A 515 35.37 -2.77 21.19
CA ASN A 515 34.95 -4.14 21.48
C ASN A 515 35.36 -5.10 20.35
N PRO A 516 36.63 -5.53 20.32
CA PRO A 516 37.15 -6.40 19.27
C PRO A 516 36.36 -7.73 19.25
N GLY A 517 35.92 -8.14 18.04
CA GLY A 517 35.09 -9.34 17.85
C GLY A 517 33.59 -9.10 17.93
N LEU A 518 33.15 -7.87 18.18
CA LEU A 518 31.75 -7.50 18.05
C LEU A 518 31.40 -7.31 16.57
N VAL A 519 30.40 -8.03 16.08
CA VAL A 519 29.85 -7.89 14.74
C VAL A 519 28.42 -7.36 14.86
N LEU A 520 28.16 -6.25 14.18
CA LEU A 520 26.85 -5.59 14.12
C LEU A 520 26.30 -5.69 12.71
N ASP A 521 25.06 -6.15 12.61
CA ASP A 521 24.29 -6.17 11.36
C ASP A 521 23.30 -5.00 11.33
N ASP A 522 22.99 -4.55 10.12
CA ASP A 522 21.92 -3.58 9.90
C ASP A 522 20.57 -4.23 10.24
N TRP A 523 19.66 -3.41 10.80
CA TRP A 523 18.32 -3.86 11.16
C TRP A 523 17.51 -4.42 9.96
N LEU A 524 17.76 -3.90 8.77
CA LEU A 524 17.15 -4.32 7.51
C LEU A 524 17.53 -5.75 7.06
N THR A 525 18.47 -6.40 7.71
CA THR A 525 18.81 -7.77 7.35
C THR A 525 17.62 -8.66 7.65
N VAL A 526 16.85 -8.90 6.61
CA VAL A 526 15.78 -9.89 6.58
C VAL A 526 16.34 -11.16 7.19
N SER A 527 15.69 -11.67 8.21
CA SER A 527 15.94 -13.02 8.70
C SER A 527 16.02 -13.96 7.49
N LYS A 528 17.26 -14.38 7.16
CA LYS A 528 17.53 -15.45 6.20
C LYS A 528 16.80 -16.73 6.61
#